data_0fe6490da1092d363572f61b12cf30fd
#
_entry.id   0fe6490da1092d363572f61b12cf30fd
#
_cell.length_a   1.000
_cell.length_b   1.000
_cell.length_c   1.000
_cell.angle_alpha   90.00
_cell.angle_beta   90.00
_cell.angle_gamma   90.00
#
_symmetry.space_group_name_H-M   'P 1'
#
loop_
_entity.id
_entity.type
_entity.pdbx_description
1 polymer ?
#
loop_
_entity_poly.entity_id
_entity_poly.type
_entity_poly.pdbx_seq_one_letter_code
_entity_poly.pdbx_strand_id
1 'polypeptide(L)'
;MGLTLALVLLSQVALHATATSKTVCSRPLLLDGINESTLKGVYEVGEEVTLTCELGYMPSTASAHKITCTPTGEWTTSDLICSPKMCPIPKPLQPLAKTEAPFKSVLNYTCDEGYVILGASKSQCLQDGTWSHPPPLCKAVNCPLPKPPSDGRIIHDKPITGTTTMYGQGWTYECNLPKAPSYERGYCKADGSTTEPPVCRVVSCPIPTGIPNGFITFAVIREHGYKDQVKYSCNEHYVLDGDPQIQCENTGTWSAKPVCRAPCAVGIKRGRIFYNSKKLWIADLKPNRVLHGEHVAFYCLNKGDRCGYPVASTCNDGTLPIPECFEEPGKLEYNLRPTTLPSEITMCATSPTSPSSTA
;
A
#
# COMPACT_ATOMS: atom_id res chain seq x y z
N MET A 1 64.78 74.62 77.25
CA MET A 1 64.18 73.34 76.80
C MET A 1 62.72 73.67 76.58
N GLY A 2 62.30 73.69 75.35
CA GLY A 2 60.94 73.98 74.98
C GLY A 2 60.86 74.10 73.46
N LEU A 3 60.34 73.09 72.85
CA LEU A 3 60.19 72.94 71.41
C LEU A 3 58.95 73.72 70.99
N THR A 4 59.07 74.61 70.05
CA THR A 4 57.98 75.31 69.35
C THR A 4 57.60 74.53 68.11
N LEU A 5 56.38 74.06 68.05
CA LEU A 5 55.80 73.36 66.96
C LEU A 5 55.21 74.37 65.98
N ALA A 6 55.74 74.48 64.77
CA ALA A 6 55.19 75.26 63.66
C ALA A 6 54.21 74.39 62.85
N LEU A 7 52.95 74.80 62.82
CA LEU A 7 51.93 74.21 61.97
C LEU A 7 52.04 74.80 60.54
N VAL A 8 52.42 74.02 59.57
CA VAL A 8 52.33 74.35 58.17
C VAL A 8 50.99 73.83 57.59
N LEU A 9 50.07 74.73 57.31
CA LEU A 9 48.83 74.44 56.60
C LEU A 9 49.11 74.27 55.10
N LEU A 10 49.14 73.04 54.67
CA LEU A 10 49.12 72.68 53.20
C LEU A 10 47.68 72.68 52.69
N SER A 11 47.29 73.67 51.94
CA SER A 11 46.04 73.71 51.22
C SER A 11 46.12 72.76 50.00
N GLN A 12 45.47 71.61 50.14
CA GLN A 12 45.27 70.70 48.97
C GLN A 12 44.16 71.25 48.12
N VAL A 13 44.47 71.74 46.89
CA VAL A 13 43.52 72.02 45.84
C VAL A 13 43.23 70.68 45.18
N ALA A 14 42.09 70.09 45.49
CA ALA A 14 41.59 68.92 44.81
C ALA A 14 41.11 69.30 43.38
N LEU A 15 41.93 69.02 42.40
CA LEU A 15 41.48 69.06 40.96
C LEU A 15 40.46 67.91 40.79
N HIS A 16 39.18 68.24 40.80
CA HIS A 16 38.14 67.32 40.30
C HIS A 16 38.25 67.29 38.79
N ALA A 17 38.96 66.29 38.25
CA ALA A 17 38.85 65.90 36.84
C ALA A 17 37.46 65.31 36.66
N THR A 18 36.51 66.07 36.10
CA THR A 18 35.26 65.54 35.63
C THR A 18 35.58 64.69 34.37
N ALA A 19 35.73 63.41 34.55
CA ALA A 19 35.75 62.49 33.46
C ALA A 19 34.37 62.51 32.79
N THR A 20 34.25 63.28 31.70
CA THR A 20 33.08 63.24 30.81
C THR A 20 33.06 61.83 30.22
N SER A 21 32.24 60.95 30.79
CA SER A 21 31.95 59.62 30.22
C SER A 21 31.37 59.86 28.83
N LYS A 22 32.19 59.63 27.78
CA LYS A 22 31.73 59.71 26.39
C LYS A 22 30.72 58.59 26.19
N THR A 23 29.46 58.93 25.95
CA THR A 23 28.42 57.94 25.64
C THR A 23 28.81 57.20 24.37
N VAL A 24 28.78 55.87 24.40
CA VAL A 24 29.11 54.98 23.29
C VAL A 24 28.09 53.87 23.24
N CYS A 25 27.83 53.29 22.08
CA CYS A 25 27.02 52.11 21.89
C CYS A 25 27.90 50.85 21.92
N SER A 26 27.49 49.84 22.60
CA SER A 26 28.09 48.51 22.50
C SER A 26 27.69 47.83 21.17
N ARG A 27 28.30 46.70 20.84
CA ARG A 27 27.92 45.89 19.68
C ARG A 27 26.40 45.62 19.68
N PRO A 28 25.70 45.89 18.55
CA PRO A 28 24.26 45.70 18.46
C PRO A 28 23.91 44.21 18.64
N LEU A 29 22.80 43.90 19.35
CA LEU A 29 22.20 42.60 19.39
C LEU A 29 21.30 42.44 18.17
N LEU A 30 21.63 41.52 17.28
CA LEU A 30 20.96 41.31 16.02
C LEU A 30 20.19 39.99 16.02
N LEU A 31 19.21 39.92 15.10
CA LEU A 31 18.45 38.68 14.85
C LEU A 31 19.30 37.70 14.05
N ASP A 32 18.92 36.42 14.09
CA ASP A 32 19.58 35.35 13.34
C ASP A 32 19.61 35.65 11.83
N GLY A 33 20.69 35.26 11.19
CA GLY A 33 20.89 35.43 9.74
C GLY A 33 21.40 36.80 9.31
N ILE A 34 21.64 37.76 10.25
CA ILE A 34 22.31 39.05 9.96
C ILE A 34 23.82 38.87 10.09
N ASN A 35 24.54 39.41 9.11
CA ASN A 35 26.00 39.30 9.05
C ASN A 35 26.66 40.16 10.14
N GLU A 36 27.31 39.51 11.09
CA GLU A 36 28.01 40.16 12.20
C GLU A 36 29.52 40.37 11.94
N SER A 37 30.07 39.87 10.87
CA SER A 37 31.54 39.85 10.63
C SER A 37 32.19 41.22 10.49
N THR A 38 31.40 42.24 10.16
CA THR A 38 31.88 43.64 9.96
C THR A 38 31.64 44.53 11.18
N LEU A 39 31.05 44.00 12.26
CA LEU A 39 30.68 44.79 13.44
C LEU A 39 31.84 44.98 14.39
N LYS A 40 32.04 46.26 14.83
CA LYS A 40 32.98 46.65 15.86
C LYS A 40 32.41 46.33 17.28
N GLY A 41 33.25 46.29 18.29
CA GLY A 41 32.84 46.15 19.69
C GLY A 41 32.20 47.38 20.31
N VAL A 42 32.59 48.60 19.86
CA VAL A 42 32.13 49.89 20.36
C VAL A 42 31.99 50.91 19.24
N TYR A 43 30.98 51.76 19.33
CA TYR A 43 30.62 52.76 18.34
C TYR A 43 30.41 54.13 19.04
N GLU A 44 30.75 55.22 18.33
CA GLU A 44 30.48 56.55 18.81
C GLU A 44 29.05 57.02 18.52
N VAL A 45 28.55 57.97 19.31
CA VAL A 45 27.22 58.56 19.03
C VAL A 45 27.16 59.16 17.64
N GLY A 46 26.12 58.85 16.89
CA GLY A 46 25.93 59.26 15.49
C GLY A 46 26.57 58.32 14.47
N GLU A 47 27.34 57.32 14.88
CA GLU A 47 27.90 56.34 13.95
C GLU A 47 26.79 55.41 13.38
N GLU A 48 26.80 55.22 12.08
CA GLU A 48 25.82 54.37 11.36
C GLU A 48 26.43 53.00 11.02
N VAL A 49 25.62 51.95 11.12
CA VAL A 49 25.97 50.60 10.68
C VAL A 49 24.94 50.15 9.66
N THR A 50 25.41 49.74 8.49
CA THR A 50 24.55 49.12 7.47
C THR A 50 24.49 47.62 7.73
N LEU A 51 23.29 47.09 7.97
CA LEU A 51 23.05 45.68 8.22
C LEU A 51 22.83 44.96 6.89
N THR A 52 23.41 43.76 6.76
CA THR A 52 23.23 42.85 5.61
C THR A 52 22.96 41.43 6.10
N CYS A 53 22.29 40.64 5.28
CA CYS A 53 22.10 39.23 5.62
C CYS A 53 23.36 38.41 5.37
N GLU A 54 23.53 37.35 6.16
CA GLU A 54 24.57 36.34 5.91
C GLU A 54 24.38 35.64 4.57
N LEU A 55 25.45 34.98 4.09
CA LEU A 55 25.39 34.14 2.91
C LEU A 55 24.36 32.99 3.12
N GLY A 56 23.48 32.83 2.13
CA GLY A 56 22.38 31.85 2.21
C GLY A 56 21.09 32.39 2.81
N TYR A 57 21.09 33.67 3.22
CA TYR A 57 19.89 34.40 3.67
C TYR A 57 19.57 35.55 2.69
N MET A 58 18.34 35.98 2.72
CA MET A 58 17.85 37.10 1.92
C MET A 58 17.03 38.07 2.76
N PRO A 59 17.11 39.39 2.52
CA PRO A 59 16.34 40.38 3.25
C PRO A 59 14.86 40.30 2.86
N SER A 60 13.98 40.54 3.84
CA SER A 60 12.53 40.61 3.61
C SER A 60 12.10 41.79 2.76
N THR A 61 12.90 42.86 2.74
CA THR A 61 12.68 44.06 1.97
C THR A 61 13.96 44.47 1.21
N ALA A 62 13.83 45.10 0.07
CA ALA A 62 14.96 45.51 -0.77
C ALA A 62 15.63 46.85 -0.32
N SER A 63 15.18 47.46 0.78
CA SER A 63 15.71 48.73 1.31
C SER A 63 17.05 48.54 2.04
N ALA A 64 17.89 49.57 2.06
CA ALA A 64 19.10 49.59 2.86
C ALA A 64 18.72 49.73 4.34
N HIS A 65 19.09 48.74 5.14
CA HIS A 65 18.79 48.73 6.59
C HIS A 65 19.98 49.30 7.36
N LYS A 66 19.79 50.48 7.97
CA LYS A 66 20.80 51.17 8.78
C LYS A 66 20.31 51.32 10.21
N ILE A 67 21.21 51.15 11.16
CA ILE A 67 21.00 51.49 12.55
C ILE A 67 22.00 52.53 12.95
N THR A 68 21.62 53.48 13.85
CA THR A 68 22.43 54.60 14.27
C THR A 68 22.58 54.57 15.81
N CYS A 69 23.79 54.80 16.31
CA CYS A 69 24.05 54.94 17.73
C CYS A 69 23.47 56.25 18.26
N THR A 70 22.50 56.19 19.17
CA THR A 70 21.82 57.38 19.69
C THR A 70 22.61 58.02 20.84
N PRO A 71 22.34 59.29 21.20
CA PRO A 71 22.97 59.97 22.34
C PRO A 71 22.71 59.27 23.69
N THR A 72 21.71 58.40 23.77
CA THR A 72 21.41 57.61 25.00
C THR A 72 22.28 56.35 25.13
N GLY A 73 23.14 56.03 24.14
CA GLY A 73 23.96 54.82 24.13
C GLY A 73 23.23 53.59 23.61
N GLU A 74 22.02 53.77 23.00
CA GLU A 74 21.20 52.70 22.45
C GLU A 74 21.20 52.79 20.92
N TRP A 75 20.87 51.69 20.26
CA TRP A 75 20.72 51.61 18.82
C TRP A 75 19.29 51.96 18.37
N THR A 76 19.16 52.63 17.22
CA THR A 76 17.85 52.72 16.57
C THR A 76 17.33 51.34 16.18
N THR A 77 16.03 51.17 16.14
CA THR A 77 15.42 49.90 15.75
C THR A 77 15.65 49.57 14.27
N SER A 78 15.92 48.32 13.93
CA SER A 78 15.99 47.82 12.58
C SER A 78 14.77 46.93 12.27
N ASP A 79 14.25 47.03 11.08
CA ASP A 79 13.20 46.19 10.50
C ASP A 79 13.77 45.08 9.58
N LEU A 80 15.10 44.92 9.55
CA LEU A 80 15.75 43.88 8.77
C LEU A 80 15.43 42.51 9.32
N ILE A 81 14.73 41.71 8.54
CA ILE A 81 14.52 40.29 8.77
C ILE A 81 15.23 39.53 7.64
N CYS A 82 16.15 38.65 8.03
CA CYS A 82 16.88 37.76 7.14
C CYS A 82 16.25 36.36 7.13
N SER A 83 15.63 35.99 6.03
CA SER A 83 15.05 34.67 5.86
C SER A 83 15.98 33.74 5.08
N PRO A 84 16.10 32.45 5.43
CA PRO A 84 16.94 31.53 4.67
C PRO A 84 16.43 31.39 3.24
N LYS A 85 17.34 31.34 2.28
CA LYS A 85 16.99 30.99 0.89
C LYS A 85 16.42 29.60 0.84
N MET A 86 15.43 29.39 -0.04
CA MET A 86 14.73 28.15 -0.19
C MET A 86 15.23 27.37 -1.40
N CYS A 87 15.45 26.08 -1.26
CA CYS A 87 15.76 25.14 -2.33
C CYS A 87 14.51 24.36 -2.74
N PRO A 88 14.16 24.29 -4.03
CA PRO A 88 13.00 23.53 -4.47
C PRO A 88 13.23 22.01 -4.24
N ILE A 89 12.31 21.34 -3.56
CA ILE A 89 12.40 19.90 -3.36
C ILE A 89 12.06 19.19 -4.66
N PRO A 90 12.89 18.22 -5.14
CA PRO A 90 12.62 17.46 -6.35
C PRO A 90 11.26 16.73 -6.29
N LYS A 91 10.49 16.79 -7.37
CA LYS A 91 9.09 16.29 -7.42
C LYS A 91 8.83 14.89 -6.85
N PRO A 92 9.64 13.86 -7.13
CA PRO A 92 9.36 12.53 -6.55
C PRO A 92 9.50 12.46 -5.02
N LEU A 93 10.10 13.48 -4.39
CA LEU A 93 10.34 13.55 -2.95
C LEU A 93 9.47 14.59 -2.24
N GLN A 94 8.59 15.29 -2.97
CA GLN A 94 7.72 16.30 -2.37
C GLN A 94 6.65 15.62 -1.51
N PRO A 95 6.67 15.79 -0.17
CA PRO A 95 5.51 15.50 0.64
C PRO A 95 4.40 16.50 0.27
N LEU A 96 3.15 16.09 0.32
CA LEU A 96 1.95 16.87 -0.03
C LEU A 96 1.86 18.30 0.55
N ALA A 97 2.71 18.65 1.54
CA ALA A 97 2.68 19.93 2.25
C ALA A 97 3.94 20.81 2.12
N LYS A 98 5.04 20.33 1.53
CA LYS A 98 6.29 21.12 1.42
C LYS A 98 6.90 20.98 0.05
N THR A 99 7.02 22.11 -0.65
CA THR A 99 7.62 22.18 -1.99
C THR A 99 9.06 22.67 -1.96
N GLU A 100 9.52 23.23 -0.82
CA GLU A 100 10.83 23.87 -0.66
C GLU A 100 11.41 23.55 0.72
N ALA A 101 12.72 23.60 0.82
CA ALA A 101 13.49 23.40 2.04
C ALA A 101 14.47 24.55 2.25
N PRO A 102 14.66 25.06 3.49
CA PRO A 102 15.53 26.21 3.75
C PRO A 102 17.02 25.84 3.60
N PHE A 103 17.83 26.88 3.38
CA PHE A 103 19.29 26.79 3.39
C PHE A 103 19.85 25.94 4.54
N LYS A 104 20.91 25.18 4.28
CA LYS A 104 21.52 24.16 5.16
C LYS A 104 20.68 22.88 5.35
N SER A 105 19.44 22.79 4.88
CA SER A 105 18.68 21.54 4.93
C SER A 105 19.39 20.44 4.15
N VAL A 106 19.29 19.20 4.62
CA VAL A 106 19.88 18.02 3.99
C VAL A 106 18.77 17.05 3.59
N LEU A 107 18.76 16.65 2.32
CA LEU A 107 17.96 15.54 1.81
C LEU A 107 18.82 14.26 1.88
N ASN A 108 18.25 13.19 2.44
CA ASN A 108 18.82 11.86 2.42
C ASN A 108 18.02 11.02 1.43
N TYR A 109 18.69 10.39 0.48
CA TYR A 109 18.11 9.52 -0.52
C TYR A 109 18.33 8.05 -0.14
N THR A 110 17.31 7.25 -0.28
CA THR A 110 17.34 5.80 -0.13
C THR A 110 16.66 5.17 -1.34
N CYS A 111 17.11 4.01 -1.74
CA CYS A 111 16.41 3.20 -2.74
C CYS A 111 15.68 2.05 -2.06
N ASP A 112 14.65 1.55 -2.71
CA ASP A 112 13.94 0.36 -2.27
C ASP A 112 14.86 -0.87 -2.27
N GLU A 113 14.43 -1.93 -1.57
CA GLU A 113 15.16 -3.19 -1.54
C GLU A 113 15.45 -3.73 -2.95
N GLY A 114 16.68 -4.19 -3.17
CA GLY A 114 17.12 -4.67 -4.47
C GLY A 114 17.55 -3.58 -5.47
N TYR A 115 17.65 -2.34 -5.02
CA TYR A 115 18.17 -1.24 -5.83
C TYR A 115 19.34 -0.56 -5.15
N VAL A 116 20.31 -0.12 -5.95
CA VAL A 116 21.48 0.62 -5.49
C VAL A 116 21.43 2.06 -5.98
N ILE A 117 21.91 2.97 -5.12
CA ILE A 117 21.98 4.40 -5.45
C ILE A 117 23.11 4.64 -6.44
N LEU A 118 22.79 5.27 -7.57
CA LEU A 118 23.76 5.85 -8.52
C LEU A 118 23.73 7.38 -8.36
N GLY A 119 24.77 7.92 -7.74
CA GLY A 119 24.88 9.34 -7.41
C GLY A 119 25.09 9.57 -5.91
N ALA A 120 24.87 10.79 -5.46
CA ALA A 120 25.03 11.17 -4.07
C ALA A 120 23.81 10.73 -3.23
N SER A 121 24.05 10.02 -2.12
CA SER A 121 23.01 9.62 -1.18
C SER A 121 22.51 10.78 -0.29
N LYS A 122 23.19 11.93 -0.34
CA LYS A 122 22.82 13.15 0.40
C LYS A 122 22.99 14.36 -0.48
N SER A 123 22.11 15.34 -0.32
CA SER A 123 22.23 16.65 -0.98
C SER A 123 21.85 17.73 0.00
N GLN A 124 22.65 18.81 0.05
CA GLN A 124 22.45 19.94 0.94
C GLN A 124 22.00 21.16 0.15
N CYS A 125 21.06 21.90 0.73
CA CYS A 125 20.62 23.19 0.20
C CYS A 125 21.73 24.23 0.41
N LEU A 126 22.26 24.78 -0.70
CA LEU A 126 23.36 25.72 -0.74
C LEU A 126 22.87 27.17 -0.58
N GLN A 127 23.83 28.06 -0.39
CA GLN A 127 23.62 29.51 -0.19
C GLN A 127 23.00 30.23 -1.38
N ASP A 128 23.05 29.66 -2.55
CA ASP A 128 22.47 30.20 -3.80
C ASP A 128 21.02 29.74 -4.03
N GLY A 129 20.48 28.82 -3.18
CA GLY A 129 19.14 28.24 -3.34
C GLY A 129 19.12 27.01 -4.23
N THR A 130 20.28 26.42 -4.52
CA THR A 130 20.39 25.16 -5.29
C THR A 130 20.80 23.98 -4.39
N TRP A 131 20.60 22.77 -4.88
CA TRP A 131 21.05 21.55 -4.20
C TRP A 131 22.50 21.22 -4.58
N SER A 132 23.32 20.79 -3.61
CA SER A 132 24.72 20.42 -3.83
C SER A 132 24.91 19.27 -4.82
N HIS A 133 23.91 18.38 -4.94
CA HIS A 133 23.91 17.28 -5.88
C HIS A 133 22.50 17.08 -6.45
N PRO A 134 22.38 16.66 -7.72
CA PRO A 134 21.10 16.26 -8.29
C PRO A 134 20.57 14.99 -7.59
N PRO A 135 19.27 14.72 -7.67
CA PRO A 135 18.69 13.45 -7.16
C PRO A 135 19.39 12.26 -7.82
N PRO A 136 19.77 11.24 -7.04
CA PRO A 136 20.37 10.03 -7.58
C PRO A 136 19.33 9.18 -8.32
N LEU A 137 19.83 8.24 -9.11
CA LEU A 137 19.04 7.19 -9.74
C LEU A 137 19.11 5.90 -8.90
N CYS A 138 17.99 5.22 -8.75
CA CYS A 138 17.94 3.87 -8.18
C CYS A 138 18.03 2.87 -9.32
N LYS A 139 19.13 2.10 -9.37
CA LYS A 139 19.34 1.04 -10.35
C LYS A 139 19.15 -0.31 -9.70
N ALA A 140 18.40 -1.22 -10.37
CA ALA A 140 18.23 -2.59 -9.91
C ALA A 140 19.59 -3.30 -9.77
N VAL A 141 19.73 -4.07 -8.71
CA VAL A 141 20.90 -4.93 -8.49
C VAL A 141 21.01 -5.95 -9.61
N ASN A 142 22.23 -6.19 -10.12
CA ASN A 142 22.51 -7.22 -11.09
C ASN A 142 22.99 -8.49 -10.40
N CYS A 143 22.44 -9.63 -10.82
CA CYS A 143 22.89 -10.95 -10.41
C CYS A 143 23.62 -11.67 -11.54
N PRO A 144 24.53 -12.62 -11.25
CA PRO A 144 25.06 -13.51 -12.25
C PRO A 144 23.94 -14.37 -12.88
N LEU A 145 24.20 -14.95 -14.04
CA LEU A 145 23.25 -15.89 -14.63
C LEU A 145 23.06 -17.11 -13.72
N PRO A 146 21.81 -17.58 -13.55
CA PRO A 146 21.55 -18.77 -12.74
C PRO A 146 22.18 -20.01 -13.37
N LYS A 147 22.62 -20.93 -12.53
CA LYS A 147 23.12 -22.24 -12.98
C LYS A 147 21.96 -23.23 -13.10
N PRO A 148 21.90 -24.05 -14.16
CA PRO A 148 20.90 -25.10 -14.25
C PRO A 148 21.18 -26.21 -13.22
N PRO A 149 20.15 -26.96 -12.77
CA PRO A 149 20.37 -28.16 -11.97
C PRO A 149 21.08 -29.23 -12.81
N SER A 150 21.80 -30.17 -12.18
CA SER A 150 22.59 -31.19 -12.85
C SER A 150 21.83 -32.09 -13.82
N ASP A 151 20.53 -32.33 -13.52
CA ASP A 151 19.63 -33.16 -14.34
C ASP A 151 18.43 -32.37 -14.85
N GLY A 152 18.64 -31.13 -15.31
CA GLY A 152 17.52 -30.28 -15.71
C GLY A 152 17.95 -29.06 -16.50
N ARG A 153 17.01 -28.15 -16.65
CA ARG A 153 17.16 -26.90 -17.38
C ARG A 153 16.49 -25.74 -16.67
N ILE A 154 16.80 -24.52 -17.14
CA ILE A 154 16.18 -23.27 -16.69
C ILE A 154 15.29 -22.73 -17.80
N ILE A 155 14.09 -22.29 -17.43
CA ILE A 155 13.19 -21.53 -18.29
C ILE A 155 13.05 -20.13 -17.69
N HIS A 156 13.59 -19.14 -18.38
CA HIS A 156 13.51 -17.74 -17.95
C HIS A 156 12.13 -17.15 -18.25
N ASP A 157 11.59 -16.35 -17.31
CA ASP A 157 10.30 -15.67 -17.47
C ASP A 157 10.33 -14.63 -18.58
N LYS A 158 11.52 -14.04 -18.81
CA LYS A 158 11.78 -13.07 -19.87
C LYS A 158 13.09 -13.42 -20.59
N PRO A 159 13.21 -13.14 -21.89
CA PRO A 159 14.46 -13.34 -22.60
C PRO A 159 15.61 -12.58 -21.94
N ILE A 160 16.75 -13.24 -21.78
CA ILE A 160 17.96 -12.61 -21.27
C ILE A 160 18.77 -12.08 -22.45
N THR A 161 19.08 -10.80 -22.42
CA THR A 161 19.85 -10.12 -23.48
C THR A 161 21.31 -9.81 -23.08
N GLY A 162 21.81 -10.43 -22.01
CA GLY A 162 23.16 -10.15 -21.51
C GLY A 162 23.76 -11.29 -20.69
N THR A 163 24.81 -10.97 -19.94
CA THR A 163 25.53 -11.91 -19.06
C THR A 163 25.06 -11.88 -17.61
N THR A 164 24.03 -11.08 -17.31
CA THR A 164 23.50 -10.91 -15.97
C THR A 164 21.97 -10.85 -15.99
N THR A 165 21.35 -11.16 -14.86
CA THR A 165 19.92 -10.91 -14.57
C THR A 165 19.79 -9.73 -13.63
N MET A 166 18.60 -9.11 -13.55
CA MET A 166 18.32 -8.00 -12.64
C MET A 166 17.41 -8.43 -11.50
N TYR A 167 17.50 -7.72 -10.38
CA TYR A 167 16.61 -7.92 -9.24
C TYR A 167 15.15 -8.02 -9.68
N GLY A 168 14.44 -9.00 -9.13
CA GLY A 168 13.04 -9.29 -9.46
C GLY A 168 12.84 -10.11 -10.75
N GLN A 169 13.88 -10.35 -11.56
CA GLN A 169 13.78 -11.33 -12.65
C GLN A 169 13.80 -12.75 -12.09
N GLY A 170 12.84 -13.56 -12.53
CA GLY A 170 12.68 -14.94 -12.12
C GLY A 170 12.85 -15.93 -13.27
N TRP A 171 12.93 -17.19 -12.88
CA TRP A 171 12.99 -18.34 -13.78
C TRP A 171 12.40 -19.57 -13.10
N THR A 172 12.07 -20.56 -13.90
CA THR A 172 11.59 -21.86 -13.45
C THR A 172 12.67 -22.91 -13.68
N TYR A 173 12.94 -23.74 -12.69
CA TYR A 173 13.77 -24.92 -12.83
C TYR A 173 12.91 -26.11 -13.28
N GLU A 174 13.34 -26.78 -14.30
CA GLU A 174 12.78 -28.06 -14.76
C GLU A 174 13.80 -29.17 -14.65
N CYS A 175 13.42 -30.27 -13.98
CA CYS A 175 14.21 -31.49 -13.98
C CYS A 175 13.78 -32.43 -15.10
N ASN A 176 14.70 -33.26 -15.59
CA ASN A 176 14.41 -34.31 -16.55
C ASN A 176 13.52 -35.36 -15.88
N LEU A 177 12.38 -35.70 -16.52
CA LEU A 177 11.47 -36.72 -16.02
C LEU A 177 12.19 -38.08 -15.86
N PRO A 178 11.88 -38.87 -14.85
CA PRO A 178 10.80 -38.71 -13.85
C PRO A 178 11.19 -37.93 -12.58
N LYS A 179 12.28 -37.16 -12.62
CA LYS A 179 12.75 -36.36 -11.49
C LYS A 179 11.97 -35.06 -11.37
N ALA A 180 11.78 -34.61 -10.13
CA ALA A 180 11.20 -33.32 -9.80
C ALA A 180 12.23 -32.43 -9.08
N PRO A 181 12.16 -31.11 -9.26
CA PRO A 181 13.00 -30.17 -8.52
C PRO A 181 12.52 -30.06 -7.08
N SER A 182 13.44 -29.94 -6.11
CA SER A 182 13.10 -29.71 -4.72
C SER A 182 12.33 -28.39 -4.52
N TYR A 183 12.47 -27.43 -5.41
CA TYR A 183 11.68 -26.22 -5.57
C TYR A 183 11.76 -25.75 -7.03
N GLU A 184 10.72 -25.09 -7.51
CA GLU A 184 10.56 -24.81 -8.94
C GLU A 184 11.03 -23.41 -9.34
N ARG A 185 10.95 -22.44 -8.42
CA ARG A 185 11.18 -21.03 -8.74
C ARG A 185 12.51 -20.52 -8.22
N GLY A 186 13.22 -19.82 -9.09
CA GLY A 186 14.42 -19.06 -8.75
C GLY A 186 14.30 -17.61 -9.15
N TYR A 187 15.10 -16.75 -8.55
CA TYR A 187 15.09 -15.31 -8.81
C TYR A 187 16.42 -14.65 -8.43
N CYS A 188 16.66 -13.47 -8.99
CA CYS A 188 17.75 -12.59 -8.57
C CYS A 188 17.35 -11.88 -7.29
N LYS A 189 18.13 -12.05 -6.23
CA LYS A 189 17.88 -11.50 -4.89
C LYS A 189 18.42 -10.08 -4.76
N ALA A 190 17.97 -9.39 -3.72
CA ALA A 190 18.37 -8.01 -3.43
C ALA A 190 19.86 -7.86 -3.07
N ASP A 191 20.48 -8.91 -2.59
CA ASP A 191 21.94 -8.96 -2.26
C ASP A 191 22.85 -9.16 -3.48
N GLY A 192 22.28 -9.31 -4.68
CA GLY A 192 23.02 -9.57 -5.91
C GLY A 192 23.35 -11.06 -6.14
N SER A 193 22.86 -11.96 -5.29
CA SER A 193 22.98 -13.40 -5.49
C SER A 193 21.78 -13.96 -6.26
N THR A 194 22.00 -15.12 -6.89
CA THR A 194 20.91 -15.92 -7.49
C THR A 194 20.47 -17.02 -6.54
N THR A 195 19.24 -17.48 -6.69
CA THR A 195 18.77 -18.70 -6.03
C THR A 195 19.65 -19.88 -6.48
N GLU A 196 20.15 -20.67 -5.54
CA GLU A 196 20.92 -21.88 -5.85
C GLU A 196 20.08 -22.86 -6.68
N PRO A 197 20.66 -23.68 -7.55
CA PRO A 197 19.92 -24.67 -8.31
C PRO A 197 19.33 -25.77 -7.38
N PRO A 198 18.07 -26.20 -7.61
CA PRO A 198 17.45 -27.26 -6.83
C PRO A 198 18.08 -28.63 -7.11
N VAL A 199 17.87 -29.54 -6.17
CA VAL A 199 18.22 -30.96 -6.38
C VAL A 199 17.07 -31.64 -7.14
N CYS A 200 17.40 -32.30 -8.24
CA CYS A 200 16.48 -33.13 -9.01
C CYS A 200 16.39 -34.55 -8.41
N ARG A 201 15.23 -34.94 -7.89
CA ARG A 201 14.97 -36.23 -7.25
C ARG A 201 13.80 -36.97 -7.89
N VAL A 202 13.82 -38.30 -7.86
CA VAL A 202 12.66 -39.11 -8.27
C VAL A 202 11.54 -38.91 -7.26
N VAL A 203 10.34 -38.62 -7.76
CA VAL A 203 9.13 -38.43 -6.96
C VAL A 203 8.06 -39.41 -7.41
N SER A 204 7.38 -40.04 -6.45
CA SER A 204 6.24 -40.92 -6.66
C SER A 204 5.09 -40.52 -5.78
N CYS A 205 3.89 -40.41 -6.36
CA CYS A 205 2.65 -40.15 -5.65
C CYS A 205 1.89 -41.46 -5.39
N PRO A 206 1.23 -41.60 -4.23
CA PRO A 206 0.43 -42.78 -3.93
C PRO A 206 -0.74 -42.91 -4.90
N ILE A 207 -1.31 -44.13 -4.97
CA ILE A 207 -2.49 -44.40 -5.80
C ILE A 207 -3.60 -43.43 -5.40
N PRO A 208 -4.20 -42.70 -6.35
CA PRO A 208 -5.22 -41.70 -6.04
C PRO A 208 -6.50 -42.39 -5.52
N THR A 209 -7.04 -41.82 -4.45
CA THR A 209 -8.31 -42.33 -3.87
C THR A 209 -9.50 -41.59 -4.47
N GLY A 210 -10.67 -42.28 -4.55
CA GLY A 210 -11.92 -41.66 -5.02
C GLY A 210 -12.36 -40.47 -4.14
N ILE A 211 -13.38 -39.78 -4.62
CA ILE A 211 -14.05 -38.67 -3.91
C ILE A 211 -15.50 -39.03 -3.62
N PRO A 212 -16.13 -38.52 -2.56
CA PRO A 212 -17.57 -38.75 -2.30
C PRO A 212 -18.42 -38.27 -3.48
N ASN A 213 -19.41 -39.08 -3.83
CA ASN A 213 -20.34 -38.80 -4.94
C ASN A 213 -19.67 -38.55 -6.33
N GLY A 214 -18.46 -39.11 -6.49
CA GLY A 214 -17.72 -39.02 -7.73
C GLY A 214 -16.78 -40.21 -7.95
N PHE A 215 -16.11 -40.21 -9.07
CA PHE A 215 -15.23 -41.27 -9.50
C PHE A 215 -14.05 -40.74 -10.32
N ILE A 216 -13.02 -41.56 -10.43
CA ILE A 216 -11.87 -41.31 -11.28
C ILE A 216 -12.22 -41.76 -12.68
N THR A 217 -12.16 -40.84 -13.67
CA THR A 217 -12.53 -41.12 -15.05
C THR A 217 -11.47 -41.91 -15.79
N PHE A 218 -10.20 -41.68 -15.44
CA PHE A 218 -9.09 -42.38 -16.06
C PHE A 218 -7.95 -42.47 -15.02
N ALA A 219 -7.63 -43.68 -14.60
CA ALA A 219 -6.44 -43.97 -13.82
C ALA A 219 -5.88 -45.31 -14.26
N VAL A 220 -4.60 -45.34 -14.53
CA VAL A 220 -3.84 -46.56 -14.60
C VAL A 220 -3.47 -46.92 -13.13
N ILE A 221 -3.74 -48.15 -12.72
CA ILE A 221 -3.35 -48.65 -11.36
C ILE A 221 -1.84 -48.87 -11.38
N ARG A 222 -1.10 -47.83 -11.15
CA ARG A 222 0.36 -47.83 -11.00
C ARG A 222 0.81 -46.71 -10.04
N GLU A 223 2.03 -46.75 -9.62
CA GLU A 223 2.63 -45.59 -9.02
C GLU A 223 2.68 -44.43 -10.05
N HIS A 224 2.32 -43.24 -9.62
CA HIS A 224 2.30 -42.06 -10.46
C HIS A 224 3.54 -41.21 -10.19
N GLY A 225 4.22 -40.82 -11.26
CA GLY A 225 5.38 -39.94 -11.18
C GLY A 225 5.00 -38.46 -11.14
N TYR A 226 6.00 -37.62 -10.93
CA TYR A 226 5.87 -36.16 -10.98
C TYR A 226 5.21 -35.70 -12.29
N LYS A 227 4.24 -34.79 -12.18
CA LYS A 227 3.38 -34.26 -13.25
C LYS A 227 2.37 -35.25 -13.86
N ASP A 228 2.33 -36.51 -13.41
CA ASP A 228 1.21 -37.39 -13.79
C ASP A 228 -0.11 -36.77 -13.34
N GLN A 229 -1.13 -36.89 -14.18
CA GLN A 229 -2.45 -36.31 -13.92
C GLN A 229 -3.52 -37.39 -13.82
N VAL A 230 -4.50 -37.12 -12.96
CA VAL A 230 -5.67 -37.97 -12.78
C VAL A 230 -6.91 -37.11 -12.80
N LYS A 231 -7.92 -37.53 -13.58
CA LYS A 231 -9.16 -36.78 -13.79
C LYS A 231 -10.31 -37.40 -12.98
N TYR A 232 -11.05 -36.50 -12.30
CA TYR A 232 -12.28 -36.82 -11.56
C TYR A 232 -13.52 -36.38 -12.32
N SER A 233 -14.62 -37.07 -12.06
CA SER A 233 -15.97 -36.68 -12.47
C SER A 233 -16.94 -36.96 -11.34
N CYS A 234 -18.03 -36.22 -11.30
CA CYS A 234 -19.09 -36.44 -10.32
C CYS A 234 -20.13 -37.42 -10.87
N ASN A 235 -20.83 -38.09 -9.95
CA ASN A 235 -22.01 -38.88 -10.26
C ASN A 235 -23.08 -37.97 -10.89
N GLU A 236 -24.04 -38.58 -11.54
CA GLU A 236 -25.13 -37.87 -12.20
C GLU A 236 -25.80 -36.87 -11.25
N HIS A 237 -26.01 -35.64 -11.72
CA HIS A 237 -26.62 -34.50 -11.01
C HIS A 237 -25.79 -33.83 -9.93
N TYR A 238 -24.61 -34.34 -9.60
CA TYR A 238 -23.66 -33.63 -8.77
C TYR A 238 -22.80 -32.70 -9.65
N VAL A 239 -22.50 -31.51 -9.14
CA VAL A 239 -21.68 -30.51 -9.80
C VAL A 239 -20.27 -30.55 -9.25
N LEU A 240 -19.29 -30.66 -10.12
CA LEU A 240 -17.88 -30.66 -9.71
C LEU A 240 -17.45 -29.23 -9.38
N ASP A 241 -16.91 -29.06 -8.19
CA ASP A 241 -16.36 -27.82 -7.65
C ASP A 241 -14.85 -28.01 -7.41
N GLY A 242 -14.05 -27.19 -8.07
CA GLY A 242 -12.60 -27.30 -8.13
C GLY A 242 -12.08 -27.78 -9.49
N ASP A 243 -10.75 -28.00 -9.56
CA ASP A 243 -10.12 -28.50 -10.80
C ASP A 243 -10.48 -29.98 -11.02
N PRO A 244 -11.04 -30.36 -12.17
CA PRO A 244 -11.32 -31.76 -12.49
C PRO A 244 -10.07 -32.63 -12.59
N GLN A 245 -8.87 -32.03 -12.74
CA GLN A 245 -7.61 -32.76 -12.84
C GLN A 245 -6.71 -32.46 -11.64
N ILE A 246 -6.28 -33.50 -10.97
CA ILE A 246 -5.23 -33.38 -9.96
C ILE A 246 -3.90 -33.83 -10.54
N GLN A 247 -2.81 -33.23 -10.07
CA GLN A 247 -1.44 -33.50 -10.54
C GLN A 247 -0.56 -33.98 -9.39
N CYS A 248 0.32 -34.93 -9.66
CA CYS A 248 1.36 -35.33 -8.74
C CYS A 248 2.41 -34.22 -8.63
N GLU A 249 2.53 -33.64 -7.44
CA GLU A 249 3.42 -32.51 -7.16
C GLU A 249 4.84 -32.97 -6.80
N ASN A 250 5.78 -32.06 -6.77
CA ASN A 250 7.17 -32.30 -6.44
C ASN A 250 7.40 -32.77 -4.99
N THR A 251 6.40 -32.64 -4.15
CA THR A 251 6.36 -33.13 -2.76
C THR A 251 6.10 -34.64 -2.65
N GLY A 252 5.62 -35.28 -3.72
CA GLY A 252 5.15 -36.66 -3.71
C GLY A 252 3.70 -36.78 -3.23
N THR A 253 2.94 -35.69 -3.24
CA THR A 253 1.51 -35.64 -2.91
C THR A 253 0.70 -35.16 -4.12
N TRP A 254 -0.57 -35.47 -4.12
CA TRP A 254 -1.50 -34.98 -5.12
C TRP A 254 -1.92 -33.54 -4.79
N SER A 255 -2.12 -32.71 -5.81
CA SER A 255 -2.78 -31.41 -5.67
C SER A 255 -4.19 -31.59 -5.10
N ALA A 256 -4.84 -30.47 -4.72
CA ALA A 256 -6.16 -30.49 -4.08
C ALA A 256 -7.19 -31.23 -4.95
N LYS A 257 -7.94 -32.16 -4.34
CA LYS A 257 -9.01 -32.87 -5.00
C LYS A 257 -10.25 -32.00 -5.16
N PRO A 258 -11.00 -32.14 -6.26
CA PRO A 258 -12.31 -31.53 -6.40
C PRO A 258 -13.34 -32.14 -5.45
N VAL A 259 -14.44 -31.43 -5.26
CA VAL A 259 -15.58 -31.87 -4.47
C VAL A 259 -16.81 -31.97 -5.36
N CYS A 260 -17.62 -32.99 -5.17
CA CYS A 260 -18.90 -33.13 -5.87
C CYS A 260 -20.02 -32.57 -5.00
N ARG A 261 -20.55 -31.40 -5.41
CA ARG A 261 -21.62 -30.69 -4.70
C ARG A 261 -22.99 -31.29 -5.01
N ALA A 262 -23.76 -31.50 -3.98
CA ALA A 262 -25.08 -32.12 -4.10
C ALA A 262 -26.11 -31.19 -4.74
N PRO A 263 -27.05 -31.74 -5.53
CA PRO A 263 -28.23 -31.01 -5.98
C PRO A 263 -29.19 -30.77 -4.81
N CYS A 264 -30.00 -29.70 -4.92
CA CYS A 264 -31.01 -29.34 -3.93
C CYS A 264 -32.40 -29.79 -4.35
N ALA A 265 -33.23 -30.17 -3.39
CA ALA A 265 -34.67 -30.28 -3.59
C ALA A 265 -35.33 -28.93 -3.22
N VAL A 266 -36.31 -28.53 -4.01
CA VAL A 266 -37.14 -27.36 -3.64
C VAL A 266 -38.12 -27.80 -2.54
N GLY A 267 -37.95 -27.22 -1.35
CA GLY A 267 -38.61 -27.68 -0.09
C GLY A 267 -40.07 -27.26 0.08
N ILE A 268 -40.77 -26.84 -1.01
CA ILE A 268 -42.19 -26.46 -0.98
C ILE A 268 -43.05 -27.49 -1.66
N LYS A 269 -44.31 -27.60 -1.27
CA LYS A 269 -45.28 -28.56 -1.84
C LYS A 269 -46.26 -27.90 -2.81
N ARG A 270 -46.53 -26.60 -2.68
CA ARG A 270 -47.52 -25.85 -3.42
C ARG A 270 -46.95 -24.47 -3.80
N GLY A 271 -47.32 -24.00 -4.98
CA GLY A 271 -46.91 -22.72 -5.51
C GLY A 271 -46.24 -22.80 -6.85
N ARG A 272 -45.88 -21.66 -7.40
CA ARG A 272 -45.04 -21.56 -8.60
C ARG A 272 -43.65 -21.07 -8.26
N ILE A 273 -42.72 -21.50 -9.05
CA ILE A 273 -41.33 -21.08 -9.05
C ILE A 273 -40.93 -20.61 -10.42
N PHE A 274 -39.87 -19.79 -10.50
CA PHE A 274 -39.21 -19.47 -11.76
C PHE A 274 -37.84 -20.18 -11.77
N TYR A 275 -37.67 -21.08 -12.72
CA TYR A 275 -36.49 -21.90 -12.85
C TYR A 275 -36.22 -22.20 -14.33
N ASN A 276 -34.95 -22.17 -14.75
CA ASN A 276 -34.53 -22.33 -16.15
C ASN A 276 -35.34 -21.48 -17.15
N SER A 277 -35.46 -20.19 -16.82
CA SER A 277 -36.22 -19.21 -17.61
C SER A 277 -37.70 -19.55 -17.82
N LYS A 278 -38.26 -20.42 -16.99
CA LYS A 278 -39.66 -20.85 -17.05
C LYS A 278 -40.36 -20.66 -15.71
N LYS A 279 -41.59 -20.19 -15.78
CA LYS A 279 -42.52 -20.17 -14.66
C LYS A 279 -43.29 -21.48 -14.64
N LEU A 280 -43.10 -22.29 -13.61
CA LEU A 280 -43.70 -23.61 -13.50
C LEU A 280 -44.29 -23.90 -12.12
N TRP A 281 -45.28 -24.77 -12.06
CA TRP A 281 -45.77 -25.31 -10.80
C TRP A 281 -44.74 -26.23 -10.18
N ILE A 282 -44.61 -26.21 -8.84
CA ILE A 282 -43.67 -27.09 -8.18
C ILE A 282 -43.94 -28.57 -8.47
N ALA A 283 -45.22 -28.94 -8.67
CA ALA A 283 -45.63 -30.29 -9.04
C ALA A 283 -45.10 -30.75 -10.40
N ASP A 284 -44.80 -29.80 -11.30
CA ASP A 284 -44.29 -30.04 -12.66
C ASP A 284 -42.74 -30.11 -12.65
N LEU A 285 -42.08 -29.72 -11.60
CA LEU A 285 -40.63 -29.91 -11.45
C LEU A 285 -40.31 -31.37 -11.16
N LYS A 286 -40.12 -32.15 -12.21
CA LYS A 286 -39.80 -33.57 -12.13
C LYS A 286 -38.52 -33.90 -12.89
N PRO A 287 -37.50 -34.42 -12.24
CA PRO A 287 -37.38 -34.58 -10.78
C PRO A 287 -37.32 -33.24 -10.04
N ASN A 288 -37.77 -33.19 -8.78
CA ASN A 288 -37.60 -32.00 -7.91
C ASN A 288 -36.12 -31.86 -7.56
N ARG A 289 -35.39 -31.22 -8.45
CA ARG A 289 -33.94 -31.14 -8.38
C ARG A 289 -33.46 -29.86 -9.06
N VAL A 290 -32.60 -29.15 -8.36
CA VAL A 290 -31.90 -27.94 -8.79
C VAL A 290 -30.41 -28.20 -8.57
N LEU A 291 -29.59 -27.98 -9.57
CA LEU A 291 -28.16 -28.23 -9.45
C LEU A 291 -27.47 -27.19 -8.56
N HIS A 292 -26.36 -27.59 -7.98
CA HIS A 292 -25.52 -26.65 -7.20
C HIS A 292 -25.15 -25.43 -8.02
N GLY A 293 -25.27 -24.22 -7.43
CA GLY A 293 -25.02 -22.95 -8.10
C GLY A 293 -26.19 -22.41 -8.92
N GLU A 294 -27.21 -23.22 -9.23
CA GLU A 294 -28.38 -22.73 -9.95
C GLU A 294 -29.33 -21.96 -9.04
N HIS A 295 -30.11 -21.08 -9.66
CA HIS A 295 -31.03 -20.18 -8.97
C HIS A 295 -32.48 -20.58 -9.22
N VAL A 296 -33.28 -20.54 -8.15
CA VAL A 296 -34.74 -20.65 -8.19
C VAL A 296 -35.33 -19.39 -7.60
N ALA A 297 -36.28 -18.76 -8.30
CA ALA A 297 -37.01 -17.64 -7.73
C ALA A 297 -38.39 -18.09 -7.19
N PHE A 298 -38.66 -17.66 -5.98
CA PHE A 298 -39.95 -17.83 -5.29
C PHE A 298 -40.75 -16.51 -5.41
N TYR A 299 -42.07 -16.63 -5.54
CA TYR A 299 -42.92 -15.45 -5.65
C TYR A 299 -43.42 -15.00 -4.27
N CYS A 300 -43.00 -13.83 -3.86
CA CYS A 300 -43.43 -13.16 -2.63
C CYS A 300 -44.57 -12.16 -2.89
N LEU A 301 -45.40 -11.92 -1.89
CA LEU A 301 -46.48 -10.94 -1.94
C LEU A 301 -46.05 -9.64 -1.29
N ASN A 302 -46.15 -8.52 -2.01
CA ASN A 302 -46.16 -7.21 -1.41
C ASN A 302 -47.60 -6.90 -0.92
N LYS A 303 -47.80 -6.97 0.40
CA LYS A 303 -49.13 -6.80 1.03
C LYS A 303 -49.65 -5.36 0.89
N GLY A 304 -48.75 -4.37 0.80
CA GLY A 304 -49.12 -2.97 0.63
C GLY A 304 -49.72 -2.69 -0.74
N ASP A 305 -49.02 -3.06 -1.79
CA ASP A 305 -49.39 -2.78 -3.18
C ASP A 305 -50.20 -3.92 -3.82
N ARG A 306 -50.43 -5.02 -3.12
CA ARG A 306 -51.07 -6.25 -3.58
C ARG A 306 -50.52 -6.75 -4.90
N CYS A 307 -49.19 -6.73 -5.07
CA CYS A 307 -48.48 -7.22 -6.24
C CYS A 307 -47.51 -8.35 -5.88
N GLY A 308 -47.17 -9.18 -6.84
CA GLY A 308 -46.21 -10.26 -6.67
C GLY A 308 -44.81 -9.87 -7.16
N TYR A 309 -43.76 -10.39 -6.53
CA TYR A 309 -42.40 -10.20 -6.98
C TYR A 309 -41.56 -11.45 -6.76
N PRO A 310 -40.62 -11.78 -7.68
CA PRO A 310 -39.74 -12.94 -7.54
C PRO A 310 -38.55 -12.60 -6.63
N VAL A 311 -38.20 -13.52 -5.74
CA VAL A 311 -36.97 -13.50 -4.91
C VAL A 311 -36.17 -14.73 -5.20
N ALA A 312 -34.93 -14.53 -5.69
CA ALA A 312 -34.03 -15.62 -6.07
C ALA A 312 -33.37 -16.24 -4.83
N SER A 313 -33.25 -17.56 -4.86
CA SER A 313 -32.47 -18.35 -3.91
C SER A 313 -31.54 -19.28 -4.69
N THR A 314 -30.34 -19.53 -4.17
CA THR A 314 -29.31 -20.33 -4.81
C THR A 314 -29.16 -21.68 -4.13
N CYS A 315 -29.11 -22.75 -4.92
CA CYS A 315 -28.77 -24.07 -4.41
C CYS A 315 -27.32 -24.11 -3.96
N ASN A 316 -27.08 -24.42 -2.70
CA ASN A 316 -25.75 -24.59 -2.13
C ASN A 316 -25.61 -25.95 -1.47
N ASP A 317 -24.97 -26.90 -2.17
CA ASP A 317 -24.59 -28.23 -1.69
C ASP A 317 -25.70 -28.94 -0.91
N GLY A 318 -26.80 -29.20 -1.58
CA GLY A 318 -27.97 -29.86 -1.03
C GLY A 318 -28.96 -28.96 -0.30
N THR A 319 -28.61 -27.71 -0.05
CA THR A 319 -29.46 -26.75 0.69
C THR A 319 -29.92 -25.64 -0.24
N LEU A 320 -31.26 -25.46 -0.35
CA LEU A 320 -31.89 -24.34 -1.05
C LEU A 320 -32.74 -23.57 -0.04
N PRO A 321 -32.28 -22.40 0.44
CA PRO A 321 -33.06 -21.63 1.40
C PRO A 321 -34.34 -21.10 0.74
N ILE A 322 -35.44 -21.18 1.45
CA ILE A 322 -36.71 -20.58 1.03
C ILE A 322 -36.73 -19.16 1.58
N PRO A 323 -36.95 -18.11 0.74
CA PRO A 323 -37.01 -16.73 1.20
C PRO A 323 -38.08 -16.53 2.29
N GLU A 324 -37.76 -15.78 3.32
CA GLU A 324 -38.67 -15.48 4.45
C GLU A 324 -39.99 -14.86 4.01
N CYS A 325 -40.01 -14.10 2.91
CA CYS A 325 -41.19 -13.49 2.35
C CYS A 325 -42.13 -14.48 1.63
N PHE A 326 -41.65 -15.71 1.36
CA PHE A 326 -42.44 -16.72 0.67
C PHE A 326 -43.41 -17.40 1.65
N GLU A 327 -44.71 -17.26 1.38
CA GLU A 327 -45.79 -17.95 2.10
C GLU A 327 -46.30 -19.10 1.20
N GLU A 328 -46.18 -20.35 1.65
CA GLU A 328 -46.70 -21.50 0.90
C GLU A 328 -48.22 -21.45 0.89
N PRO A 329 -48.89 -21.42 -0.29
CA PRO A 329 -50.34 -21.29 -0.36
C PRO A 329 -51.06 -22.46 0.28
N GLY A 330 -52.22 -22.16 0.91
CA GLY A 330 -53.10 -23.18 1.47
C GLY A 330 -53.66 -24.12 0.38
N LYS A 331 -54.04 -25.37 0.77
CA LYS A 331 -54.57 -26.35 -0.19
C LYS A 331 -55.80 -25.87 -0.95
N LEU A 332 -56.67 -25.13 -0.30
CA LEU A 332 -57.91 -24.57 -0.88
C LEU A 332 -57.58 -23.44 -1.88
N GLU A 333 -56.69 -22.54 -1.50
CA GLU A 333 -56.25 -21.43 -2.34
C GLU A 333 -55.52 -21.95 -3.61
N TYR A 334 -54.60 -22.87 -3.42
CA TYR A 334 -53.86 -23.47 -4.53
C TYR A 334 -54.76 -24.19 -5.55
N ASN A 335 -55.76 -24.95 -5.08
CA ASN A 335 -56.60 -25.76 -5.96
C ASN A 335 -57.83 -24.98 -6.53
N LEU A 336 -58.40 -24.06 -5.79
CA LEU A 336 -59.65 -23.42 -6.17
C LEU A 336 -59.49 -21.96 -6.61
N ARG A 337 -58.44 -21.27 -6.20
CA ARG A 337 -58.19 -19.87 -6.53
C ARG A 337 -56.74 -19.61 -6.93
N PRO A 338 -56.19 -20.34 -7.90
CA PRO A 338 -54.77 -20.19 -8.28
C PRO A 338 -54.44 -18.78 -8.81
N THR A 339 -55.44 -18.04 -9.35
CA THR A 339 -55.27 -16.69 -9.87
C THR A 339 -55.03 -15.63 -8.79
N THR A 340 -55.20 -15.96 -7.50
CA THR A 340 -54.92 -15.03 -6.38
C THR A 340 -53.50 -15.18 -5.84
N LEU A 341 -52.74 -16.15 -6.32
CA LEU A 341 -51.37 -16.41 -5.85
C LEU A 341 -50.40 -15.29 -6.25
N PRO A 342 -49.35 -15.00 -5.46
CA PRO A 342 -48.36 -13.98 -5.75
C PRO A 342 -47.71 -14.11 -7.12
N SER A 343 -47.64 -15.35 -7.64
CA SER A 343 -47.13 -15.63 -8.96
C SER A 343 -48.11 -15.26 -10.10
N GLU A 344 -49.41 -15.14 -9.83
CA GLU A 344 -50.45 -15.00 -10.86
C GLU A 344 -51.07 -13.60 -10.89
N ILE A 345 -50.88 -12.79 -9.86
CA ILE A 345 -51.33 -11.40 -9.80
C ILE A 345 -50.33 -10.49 -10.53
N THR A 346 -50.66 -9.19 -10.58
CA THR A 346 -49.84 -8.15 -11.19
C THR A 346 -48.44 -8.14 -10.56
N MET A 347 -47.42 -8.09 -11.39
CA MET A 347 -46.05 -7.96 -10.93
C MET A 347 -45.76 -6.57 -10.41
N CYS A 348 -44.98 -6.47 -9.31
CA CYS A 348 -44.57 -5.19 -8.77
C CYS A 348 -43.67 -4.45 -9.74
N ALA A 349 -43.85 -3.15 -9.90
CA ALA A 349 -43.03 -2.32 -10.79
C ALA A 349 -41.57 -2.23 -10.36
N THR A 350 -41.30 -2.30 -9.05
CA THR A 350 -39.98 -2.38 -8.45
C THR A 350 -40.00 -3.43 -7.34
N SER A 351 -38.99 -4.27 -7.25
CA SER A 351 -38.82 -5.18 -6.11
C SER A 351 -38.68 -4.32 -4.84
N PRO A 352 -39.39 -4.60 -3.74
CA PRO A 352 -39.15 -3.92 -2.47
C PRO A 352 -37.68 -4.15 -2.10
N THR A 353 -36.91 -3.07 -1.93
CA THR A 353 -35.55 -3.15 -1.41
C THR A 353 -35.62 -3.75 -0.01
N SER A 354 -34.96 -4.89 0.20
CA SER A 354 -34.76 -5.43 1.54
C SER A 354 -34.06 -4.35 2.40
N PRO A 355 -34.50 -4.11 3.66
CA PRO A 355 -33.79 -3.22 4.55
C PRO A 355 -32.35 -3.71 4.69
N SER A 356 -31.39 -2.84 4.39
CA SER A 356 -29.97 -3.10 4.59
C SER A 356 -29.74 -3.47 6.05
N SER A 357 -29.27 -4.67 6.30
CA SER A 357 -28.73 -5.06 7.61
C SER A 357 -27.46 -4.26 7.86
N THR A 358 -27.60 -3.13 8.56
CA THR A 358 -26.50 -2.48 9.27
C THR A 358 -26.21 -3.29 10.52
N ALA A 359 -25.07 -3.94 10.56
CA ALA A 359 -24.35 -4.33 11.76
C ALA A 359 -22.84 -4.33 11.46
#